data_681be5ee445b7751d19adee43a703b78
#
_entry.id   681be5ee445b7751d19adee43a703b78
#
_cell.length_a   1.000
_cell.length_b   1.000
_cell.length_c   1.000
_cell.angle_alpha   90.00
_cell.angle_beta   90.00
_cell.angle_gamma   90.00
#
_symmetry.space_group_name_H-M   'P 1'
#
loop_
_entity.id
_entity.type
_entity.pdbx_description
1 polymer ?
#
loop_
_entity_poly.entity_id
_entity_poly.type
_entity_poly.pdbx_seq_one_letter_code
_entity_poly.pdbx_strand_id
1 'polypeptide(L)'
;VRLLFSAELHAKRANAIRMDAVLMKVRRTNGVMELTLCSQHFLAIKTGQACNGRAPSLGERTRWSKFETPEIVGLIDNGRDSEIISESNPILVFMKKSPNTPVASNRREFLKTSSLLAGSAFVLPRFSIGQSGQSANSKLNIAFIGVGPGQGRGNLTQMAKENIVAFCDVDPVQIAKTKEKFPKARTFIDYREMFDKMGNEIDAVGIATPDNTHFVCAMAAADLGKHLFVQKPLVHNIYELRTLCEKARQNKLVTQMGNQGRAFDGMRHIKEWYDAGALGEVREVIAWTNRPHKGYGFRPGERFKLPEAQPIPEGLDWDKWIGPAPMTGYSEDLHPGFWRGWWDYGCGGLGDIGCHTIDIPYFALQLGHPTKIEVKLTGKPNPVYTPSGSVVTYHFPARNGMPPVKVSWTEGPTVPQIAKDFEAAHLAKTGDEDKAKTYADGIFMVGSEQTLFSPGMRPNSPRLFDEDAWQDFRRNRPPETIPRIKGGNIQEWIRAVKGEGPTPGSHFDYAEGLTELILLGALAIRTGKDIVWDSEKMKITNDRSLNKYIKPKVRKGWREYYRS
;
A
#
# COMPACT_ATOMS: atom_id res chain seq x y z
N VAL A 1 -13.10 34.66 3.44
CA VAL A 1 -12.10 33.68 2.99
C VAL A 1 -12.50 33.25 1.58
N ARG A 2 -11.64 33.49 0.62
CA ARG A 2 -11.83 33.04 -0.78
C ARG A 2 -11.08 31.71 -0.95
N LEU A 3 -11.78 30.65 -1.31
CA LEU A 3 -11.19 29.37 -1.74
C LEU A 3 -11.34 29.26 -3.27
N LEU A 4 -10.22 29.13 -3.97
CA LEU A 4 -10.16 28.84 -5.40
C LEU A 4 -9.93 27.35 -5.58
N PHE A 5 -10.85 26.63 -6.22
CA PHE A 5 -10.63 25.26 -6.68
C PHE A 5 -10.39 25.29 -8.18
N SER A 6 -9.22 24.83 -8.61
CA SER A 6 -8.95 24.52 -10.02
C SER A 6 -8.83 23.00 -10.18
N ALA A 7 -9.63 22.41 -11.05
CA ALA A 7 -9.52 21.03 -11.45
C ALA A 7 -9.18 20.97 -12.94
N GLU A 8 -7.97 20.56 -13.29
CA GLU A 8 -7.60 20.21 -14.66
C GLU A 8 -7.80 18.71 -14.88
N LEU A 9 -8.76 18.37 -15.73
CA LEU A 9 -8.93 17.01 -16.26
C LEU A 9 -8.36 16.97 -17.69
N HIS A 10 -7.30 16.22 -17.89
CA HIS A 10 -6.77 15.93 -19.23
C HIS A 10 -7.54 14.77 -19.85
N ALA A 11 -8.48 15.06 -20.74
CA ALA A 11 -9.06 14.08 -21.66
C ALA A 11 -8.49 14.30 -23.06
N LYS A 12 -7.81 13.33 -23.60
CA LYS A 12 -7.43 13.29 -25.02
C LYS A 12 -8.63 12.90 -25.87
N ARG A 13 -9.01 13.81 -26.78
CA ARG A 13 -9.92 13.79 -27.91
C ARG A 13 -11.35 14.23 -27.62
N ALA A 14 -11.62 15.39 -28.23
CA ALA A 14 -12.90 15.99 -28.55
C ALA A 14 -13.86 16.18 -27.39
N ASN A 15 -14.04 17.42 -27.01
CA ASN A 15 -14.93 17.98 -25.99
C ASN A 15 -14.34 18.05 -24.58
N ALA A 16 -13.27 18.83 -24.45
CA ALA A 16 -12.81 19.30 -23.16
C ALA A 16 -13.73 20.43 -22.67
N ILE A 17 -14.47 20.19 -21.62
CA ILE A 17 -15.15 21.25 -20.85
C ILE A 17 -14.14 21.79 -19.85
N ARG A 18 -13.71 23.03 -20.05
CA ARG A 18 -12.92 23.78 -19.08
C ARG A 18 -13.87 24.28 -17.97
N MET A 19 -13.69 23.79 -16.76
CA MET A 19 -14.32 24.39 -15.58
C MET A 19 -13.40 25.49 -15.04
N ASP A 20 -13.71 26.74 -15.34
CA ASP A 20 -12.84 27.89 -15.05
C ASP A 20 -12.97 28.49 -13.66
N ALA A 21 -13.53 27.92 -12.69
CA ALA A 21 -13.56 28.27 -11.28
C ALA A 21 -14.97 28.38 -10.69
N VAL A 22 -15.15 27.77 -9.53
CA VAL A 22 -16.33 27.98 -8.67
C VAL A 22 -15.95 28.99 -7.58
N LEU A 23 -16.58 30.15 -7.57
CA LEU A 23 -16.39 31.17 -6.55
C LEU A 23 -17.40 30.97 -5.40
N MET A 24 -16.90 30.63 -4.22
CA MET A 24 -17.70 30.61 -2.99
C MET A 24 -17.61 31.96 -2.27
N LYS A 25 -18.73 32.58 -1.99
CA LYS A 25 -18.81 33.80 -1.18
C LYS A 25 -19.40 33.48 0.19
N VAL A 26 -18.61 33.67 1.23
CA VAL A 26 -19.05 33.51 2.62
C VAL A 26 -19.38 34.89 3.19
N ARG A 27 -20.63 35.10 3.64
CA ARG A 27 -21.03 36.28 4.40
C ARG A 27 -21.43 35.89 5.82
N ARG A 28 -21.01 36.69 6.78
CA ARG A 28 -21.41 36.56 8.18
C ARG A 28 -22.33 37.73 8.49
N THR A 29 -23.59 37.43 8.79
CA THR A 29 -24.54 38.40 9.33
C THR A 29 -25.22 37.79 10.54
N ASN A 30 -25.22 38.53 11.65
CA ASN A 30 -25.92 38.17 12.92
C ASN A 30 -25.58 36.76 13.48
N GLY A 31 -24.31 36.38 13.46
CA GLY A 31 -23.86 35.13 14.10
C GLY A 31 -24.06 33.85 13.29
N VAL A 32 -24.70 33.91 12.13
CA VAL A 32 -24.92 32.76 11.21
C VAL A 32 -24.02 32.88 9.99
N MET A 33 -23.43 31.77 9.58
CA MET A 33 -22.65 31.68 8.32
C MET A 33 -23.54 31.22 7.17
N GLU A 34 -23.78 32.09 6.22
CA GLU A 34 -24.44 31.74 4.95
C GLU A 34 -23.42 31.43 3.87
N LEU A 35 -23.54 30.24 3.27
CA LEU A 35 -22.78 29.79 2.13
C LEU A 35 -23.62 29.91 0.88
N THR A 36 -23.22 30.79 -0.05
CA THR A 36 -23.87 30.90 -1.36
C THR A 36 -22.93 30.38 -2.43
N LEU A 37 -23.36 29.32 -3.12
CA LEU A 37 -22.72 28.79 -4.32
C LEU A 37 -23.20 29.59 -5.54
N CYS A 38 -22.32 30.35 -6.16
CA CYS A 38 -22.59 31.02 -7.43
C CYS A 38 -21.98 30.18 -8.56
N SER A 39 -22.78 29.37 -9.23
CA SER A 39 -22.40 28.70 -10.46
C SER A 39 -22.89 29.52 -11.66
N GLN A 40 -21.99 30.22 -12.32
CA GLN A 40 -22.28 30.65 -13.70
C GLN A 40 -21.89 29.47 -14.62
N HIS A 41 -22.83 29.02 -15.45
CA HIS A 41 -22.72 27.94 -16.44
C HIS A 41 -23.01 26.50 -15.95
N PHE A 42 -24.26 26.28 -15.58
CA PHE A 42 -24.89 24.98 -15.77
C PHE A 42 -26.10 25.20 -16.69
N LEU A 43 -25.90 25.11 -17.99
CA LEU A 43 -26.93 24.76 -19.00
C LEU A 43 -26.33 24.89 -20.39
N ALA A 44 -25.94 23.80 -20.96
CA ALA A 44 -26.04 23.54 -22.40
C ALA A 44 -25.26 22.26 -22.77
N ILE A 45 -25.74 21.11 -22.36
CA ILE A 45 -25.48 19.87 -23.09
C ILE A 45 -26.72 18.99 -22.94
N LYS A 46 -27.74 19.24 -23.75
CA LYS A 46 -28.75 18.22 -24.11
C LYS A 46 -29.46 18.49 -25.43
N THR A 47 -29.11 19.51 -26.17
CA THR A 47 -29.65 19.63 -27.55
C THR A 47 -28.64 20.37 -28.40
N GLY A 48 -28.21 19.79 -29.50
CA GLY A 48 -27.36 20.42 -30.51
C GLY A 48 -28.09 21.48 -31.31
N GLN A 49 -28.46 22.60 -30.68
CA GLN A 49 -28.95 23.79 -31.39
C GLN A 49 -28.45 25.03 -30.65
N ALA A 50 -27.77 25.87 -31.40
CA ALA A 50 -27.37 27.19 -30.97
C ALA A 50 -28.59 28.08 -30.79
N CYS A 51 -28.81 28.60 -29.59
CA CYS A 51 -29.78 29.67 -29.36
C CYS A 51 -29.04 30.94 -28.92
N ASN A 52 -29.03 31.92 -29.81
CA ASN A 52 -28.79 33.31 -29.48
C ASN A 52 -30.03 33.88 -28.76
N GLY A 53 -29.89 34.28 -27.52
CA GLY A 53 -30.99 34.90 -26.78
C GLY A 53 -30.52 35.57 -25.48
N ARG A 54 -30.89 36.84 -25.33
CA ARG A 54 -30.59 37.74 -24.22
C ARG A 54 -31.01 37.16 -22.87
N ALA A 55 -30.24 37.43 -21.84
CA ALA A 55 -30.52 37.08 -20.45
C ALA A 55 -31.80 37.75 -19.92
N PRO A 56 -32.67 37.02 -19.19
CA PRO A 56 -33.74 37.63 -18.39
C PRO A 56 -33.26 38.05 -17.00
N SER A 57 -33.86 39.14 -16.53
CA SER A 57 -33.63 39.80 -15.23
C SER A 57 -34.00 38.94 -14.04
N LEU A 58 -33.26 39.14 -12.96
CA LEU A 58 -33.51 38.61 -11.61
C LEU A 58 -34.95 38.86 -11.13
N GLY A 59 -35.62 37.82 -10.71
CA GLY A 59 -36.81 37.95 -9.90
C GLY A 59 -37.86 36.85 -10.04
N GLU A 60 -37.55 35.63 -9.66
CA GLU A 60 -38.60 34.68 -9.26
C GLU A 60 -38.07 33.69 -8.22
N ARG A 61 -38.74 33.69 -7.04
CA ARG A 61 -38.50 32.75 -5.96
C ARG A 61 -39.34 31.49 -6.23
N THR A 62 -38.72 30.40 -6.53
CA THR A 62 -39.36 29.10 -6.48
C THR A 62 -39.26 28.50 -5.09
N ARG A 63 -40.43 28.25 -4.52
CA ARG A 63 -40.68 27.62 -3.21
C ARG A 63 -40.43 26.13 -3.32
N TRP A 64 -39.45 25.59 -2.57
CA TRP A 64 -39.27 24.16 -2.38
C TRP A 64 -40.01 23.72 -1.12
N SER A 65 -40.89 22.74 -1.25
CA SER A 65 -41.58 22.10 -0.15
C SER A 65 -40.67 21.09 0.55
N LYS A 66 -40.65 21.19 1.85
CA LYS A 66 -40.18 20.29 2.91
C LYS A 66 -39.60 18.94 2.52
N PHE A 67 -38.30 18.76 2.77
CA PHE A 67 -37.71 17.52 3.23
C PHE A 67 -37.13 17.76 4.63
N GLU A 68 -37.54 16.91 5.57
CA GLU A 68 -37.12 16.97 6.97
C GLU A 68 -35.64 16.60 7.10
N THR A 69 -34.85 17.49 7.68
CA THR A 69 -33.48 17.21 8.13
C THR A 69 -33.54 16.79 9.61
N PRO A 70 -32.77 15.75 10.03
CA PRO A 70 -32.68 15.46 11.47
C PRO A 70 -31.88 16.54 12.17
N GLU A 71 -32.42 17.04 13.27
CA GLU A 71 -31.80 17.99 14.17
C GLU A 71 -30.54 17.38 14.84
N ILE A 72 -29.42 18.07 14.69
CA ILE A 72 -28.25 17.85 15.55
C ILE A 72 -28.36 18.86 16.70
N VAL A 73 -28.80 18.39 17.87
CA VAL A 73 -28.77 19.15 19.11
C VAL A 73 -27.37 19.04 19.71
N GLY A 74 -26.60 20.09 19.63
CA GLY A 74 -25.35 20.26 20.37
C GLY A 74 -25.62 20.98 21.69
N LEU A 75 -25.58 20.27 22.80
CA LEU A 75 -25.57 20.85 24.16
C LEU A 75 -24.13 21.29 24.49
N ILE A 76 -23.99 22.59 24.75
CA ILE A 76 -22.83 23.15 25.45
C ILE A 76 -23.26 23.25 26.91
N ASP A 77 -22.65 22.45 27.78
CA ASP A 77 -22.89 22.50 29.23
C ASP A 77 -21.82 23.34 29.92
N ASN A 78 -22.29 24.33 30.68
CA ASN A 78 -21.53 25.08 31.68
C ASN A 78 -21.89 24.51 33.06
N GLY A 79 -20.91 23.85 33.63
CA GLY A 79 -20.85 23.27 34.96
C GLY A 79 -21.82 23.65 36.05
N ARG A 80 -22.31 22.64 36.75
CA ARG A 80 -22.42 22.47 38.22
C ARG A 80 -23.17 21.17 38.54
N ASP A 81 -22.54 20.43 39.42
CA ASP A 81 -23.01 19.33 40.30
C ASP A 81 -24.46 18.86 40.24
N SER A 82 -24.65 17.55 39.98
CA SER A 82 -25.61 16.72 40.68
C SER A 82 -25.41 15.22 40.41
N GLU A 83 -25.29 14.46 41.48
CA GLU A 83 -25.24 12.99 41.55
C GLU A 83 -26.50 12.37 40.96
N ILE A 84 -26.33 11.28 40.17
CA ILE A 84 -27.37 10.26 40.02
C ILE A 84 -26.70 8.89 40.10
N ILE A 85 -27.07 8.17 41.17
CA ILE A 85 -26.79 6.76 41.41
C ILE A 85 -27.66 5.91 40.48
N SER A 86 -27.07 4.95 39.76
CA SER A 86 -27.83 3.81 39.25
C SER A 86 -26.98 2.54 39.31
N GLU A 87 -27.54 1.56 39.99
CA GLU A 87 -27.06 0.24 40.30
C GLU A 87 -26.89 -0.61 39.05
N SER A 88 -25.79 -1.39 38.97
CA SER A 88 -25.82 -2.76 38.43
C SER A 88 -24.53 -3.52 38.76
N ASN A 89 -24.69 -4.49 39.63
CA ASN A 89 -23.99 -5.73 39.93
C ASN A 89 -22.46 -5.85 39.72
N PRO A 90 -21.70 -6.10 40.82
CA PRO A 90 -20.33 -6.57 40.78
C PRO A 90 -20.24 -8.09 40.83
N ILE A 91 -19.43 -8.69 39.96
CA ILE A 91 -19.01 -10.08 40.03
C ILE A 91 -18.04 -10.24 41.21
N LEU A 92 -18.45 -11.02 42.21
CA LEU A 92 -17.63 -11.39 43.37
C LEU A 92 -16.61 -12.47 42.96
N VAL A 93 -15.34 -12.16 43.07
CA VAL A 93 -14.25 -13.14 43.05
C VAL A 93 -13.91 -13.48 44.50
N PHE A 94 -14.19 -14.73 44.93
CA PHE A 94 -13.81 -15.24 46.23
C PHE A 94 -12.31 -15.49 46.34
N MET A 95 -11.61 -14.69 47.13
CA MET A 95 -10.27 -15.03 47.64
C MET A 95 -10.39 -15.72 48.99
N LYS A 96 -9.93 -16.99 49.08
CA LYS A 96 -9.78 -17.75 50.33
C LYS A 96 -8.68 -17.14 51.19
N LYS A 97 -9.00 -16.70 52.39
CA LYS A 97 -8.03 -16.35 53.44
C LYS A 97 -7.47 -17.63 54.07
N SER A 98 -6.17 -17.71 54.25
CA SER A 98 -5.46 -18.65 55.12
C SER A 98 -4.83 -17.89 56.31
N PRO A 99 -4.67 -18.52 57.48
CA PRO A 99 -4.59 -17.77 58.74
C PRO A 99 -3.18 -17.27 59.09
N ASN A 100 -3.15 -16.24 59.92
CA ASN A 100 -2.03 -15.53 60.49
C ASN A 100 -1.05 -16.39 61.28
N THR A 101 0.25 -16.16 61.08
CA THR A 101 1.30 -16.26 62.10
C THR A 101 2.30 -15.13 61.90
N PRO A 102 2.71 -14.38 62.93
CA PRO A 102 3.66 -13.29 62.80
C PRO A 102 5.09 -13.84 62.90
N VAL A 103 5.86 -13.66 61.84
CA VAL A 103 7.32 -13.88 61.89
C VAL A 103 8.00 -12.51 61.75
N ALA A 104 8.72 -12.13 62.81
CA ALA A 104 9.60 -10.97 62.85
C ALA A 104 10.71 -11.17 61.81
N SER A 105 10.74 -10.44 60.73
CA SER A 105 11.78 -10.50 59.71
C SER A 105 12.99 -9.67 60.16
N ASN A 106 14.12 -10.31 60.29
CA ASN A 106 15.41 -9.71 60.58
C ASN A 106 15.91 -8.98 59.29
N ARG A 107 16.37 -7.74 59.44
CA ARG A 107 16.83 -6.83 58.36
C ARG A 107 17.87 -7.47 57.43
N ARG A 108 18.54 -8.51 57.88
CA ARG A 108 19.57 -9.26 57.12
C ARG A 108 18.98 -10.29 56.15
N GLU A 109 17.79 -10.84 56.44
CA GLU A 109 17.08 -11.73 55.52
C GLU A 109 16.34 -10.98 54.44
N PHE A 110 15.79 -9.81 54.73
CA PHE A 110 15.19 -8.92 53.74
C PHE A 110 16.18 -8.52 52.68
N LEU A 111 17.42 -8.21 53.02
CA LEU A 111 18.49 -7.87 52.06
C LEU A 111 18.97 -9.08 51.25
N LYS A 112 18.92 -10.31 51.77
CA LYS A 112 19.27 -11.51 51.00
C LYS A 112 18.18 -11.90 50.02
N THR A 113 16.90 -11.71 50.35
CA THR A 113 15.80 -12.01 49.47
C THR A 113 15.65 -10.92 48.37
N SER A 114 16.01 -9.68 48.70
CA SER A 114 16.03 -8.59 47.71
C SER A 114 17.17 -8.73 46.68
N SER A 115 18.30 -9.35 47.05
CA SER A 115 19.39 -9.60 46.10
C SER A 115 19.17 -10.81 45.19
N LEU A 116 18.25 -11.76 45.53
CA LEU A 116 17.85 -12.85 44.66
C LEU A 116 16.70 -12.45 43.68
N LEU A 117 15.94 -11.39 44.00
CA LEU A 117 14.94 -10.81 43.10
C LEU A 117 15.52 -9.77 42.15
N ALA A 118 16.74 -9.28 42.42
CA ALA A 118 17.46 -8.39 41.50
C ALA A 118 18.11 -9.11 40.29
N GLY A 119 18.13 -10.44 40.29
CA GLY A 119 18.67 -11.27 39.20
C GLY A 119 17.65 -11.65 38.09
N SER A 120 16.36 -11.49 38.33
CA SER A 120 15.33 -11.52 37.26
C SER A 120 15.04 -10.08 36.81
N ALA A 121 16.06 -9.43 36.24
CA ALA A 121 15.81 -8.28 35.42
C ALA A 121 14.81 -8.74 34.36
N PHE A 122 13.55 -8.32 34.48
CA PHE A 122 12.68 -8.21 33.35
C PHE A 122 13.47 -7.52 32.25
N VAL A 123 13.92 -8.29 31.29
CA VAL A 123 14.29 -7.76 29.98
C VAL A 123 12.96 -7.36 29.36
N LEU A 124 12.44 -6.23 29.83
CA LEU A 124 11.57 -5.43 28.97
C LEU A 124 12.38 -5.25 27.69
N PRO A 125 11.84 -5.61 26.52
CA PRO A 125 12.53 -5.25 25.29
C PRO A 125 12.83 -3.75 25.43
N ARG A 126 14.11 -3.41 25.48
CA ARG A 126 14.54 -2.05 25.23
C ARG A 126 14.13 -1.78 23.79
N PHE A 127 12.87 -1.36 23.61
CA PHE A 127 12.58 -0.57 22.45
C PHE A 127 13.59 0.57 22.54
N SER A 128 14.43 0.67 21.56
CA SER A 128 15.25 1.86 21.34
C SER A 128 14.27 2.97 20.96
N ILE A 129 13.53 3.45 21.96
CA ILE A 129 12.94 4.78 21.94
C ILE A 129 14.20 5.65 21.88
N GLY A 130 14.35 6.37 20.78
CA GLY A 130 15.56 7.09 20.42
C GLY A 130 16.27 7.67 21.63
N GLN A 131 17.59 7.66 21.62
CA GLN A 131 18.50 8.08 22.70
C GLN A 131 18.32 9.55 23.18
N SER A 132 17.26 10.21 22.81
CA SER A 132 16.79 11.48 23.35
C SER A 132 15.51 11.20 24.13
N GLY A 133 15.42 11.56 25.39
CA GLY A 133 14.26 11.45 26.27
C GLY A 133 13.05 12.24 25.73
N GLN A 134 12.59 11.89 24.55
CA GLN A 134 11.48 12.52 23.86
C GLN A 134 10.18 11.93 24.41
N SER A 135 9.25 12.79 24.77
CA SER A 135 7.89 12.41 25.16
C SER A 135 7.21 11.66 23.99
N ALA A 136 6.22 10.80 24.28
CA ALA A 136 5.42 10.08 23.28
C ALA A 136 4.82 10.99 22.18
N ASN A 137 4.73 12.30 22.42
CA ASN A 137 4.26 13.31 21.49
C ASN A 137 5.35 13.95 20.61
N SER A 138 6.62 13.50 20.70
CA SER A 138 7.67 14.06 19.87
C SER A 138 7.56 13.60 18.42
N LYS A 139 7.90 14.49 17.49
CA LYS A 139 7.94 14.18 16.06
C LYS A 139 9.15 13.31 15.74
N LEU A 140 8.95 12.32 14.87
CA LEU A 140 10.05 11.53 14.30
C LEU A 140 10.87 12.38 13.32
N ASN A 141 12.17 12.20 13.32
CA ASN A 141 13.07 12.72 12.31
C ASN A 141 13.14 11.73 11.15
N ILE A 142 12.47 12.04 10.07
CA ILE A 142 12.36 11.14 8.90
C ILE A 142 13.27 11.62 7.79
N ALA A 143 14.07 10.70 7.24
CA ALA A 143 14.72 10.85 5.94
C ALA A 143 13.97 10.11 4.85
N PHE A 144 14.08 10.56 3.59
CA PHE A 144 13.38 9.92 2.47
C PHE A 144 14.29 9.76 1.26
N ILE A 145 14.29 8.57 0.64
CA ILE A 145 15.11 8.24 -0.54
C ILE A 145 14.18 7.97 -1.73
N GLY A 146 14.38 8.70 -2.82
CA GLY A 146 13.54 8.64 -4.01
C GLY A 146 12.33 9.57 -3.89
N VAL A 147 12.51 10.85 -4.22
CA VAL A 147 11.45 11.88 -4.18
C VAL A 147 10.88 12.22 -5.56
N GLY A 148 11.00 11.30 -6.50
CA GLY A 148 10.45 11.40 -7.84
C GLY A 148 8.92 11.56 -7.89
N PRO A 149 8.34 11.73 -9.09
CA PRO A 149 6.89 11.91 -9.26
C PRO A 149 6.11 10.67 -8.82
N GLY A 150 4.85 10.85 -8.42
CA GLY A 150 3.98 9.76 -7.96
C GLY A 150 4.24 9.36 -6.53
N GLN A 151 4.68 8.12 -6.28
CA GLN A 151 4.78 7.57 -4.92
C GLN A 151 5.86 8.26 -4.07
N GLY A 152 6.99 8.66 -4.64
CA GLY A 152 8.06 9.32 -3.89
C GLY A 152 7.57 10.56 -3.15
N ARG A 153 7.20 11.62 -3.88
CA ARG A 153 6.65 12.85 -3.27
C ARG A 153 5.32 12.63 -2.56
N GLY A 154 4.49 11.70 -3.06
CA GLY A 154 3.21 11.36 -2.45
C GLY A 154 3.36 10.83 -1.04
N ASN A 155 4.26 9.87 -0.83
CA ASN A 155 4.51 9.28 0.48
C ASN A 155 5.19 10.25 1.43
N LEU A 156 6.23 10.96 0.95
CA LEU A 156 6.89 12.00 1.74
C LEU A 156 5.89 13.06 2.24
N THR A 157 4.96 13.47 1.37
CA THR A 157 3.89 14.41 1.73
C THR A 157 2.98 13.86 2.85
N GLN A 158 2.66 12.57 2.84
CA GLN A 158 1.86 11.96 3.90
C GLN A 158 2.61 11.86 5.24
N MET A 159 3.94 11.94 5.22
CA MET A 159 4.79 11.98 6.40
C MET A 159 5.03 13.42 6.93
N ALA A 160 4.54 14.46 6.26
CA ALA A 160 4.84 15.86 6.53
C ALA A 160 4.39 16.39 7.91
N LYS A 161 3.65 15.61 8.69
CA LYS A 161 3.33 15.93 10.09
C LYS A 161 4.52 15.68 11.03
N GLU A 162 5.45 14.83 10.61
CA GLU A 162 6.73 14.57 11.30
C GLU A 162 7.81 15.56 10.84
N ASN A 163 9.02 15.48 11.39
CA ASN A 163 10.15 16.28 10.96
C ASN A 163 10.80 15.62 9.74
N ILE A 164 10.63 16.20 8.55
CA ILE A 164 11.40 15.78 7.38
C ILE A 164 12.78 16.47 7.47
N VAL A 165 13.78 15.72 7.93
CA VAL A 165 15.13 16.25 8.18
C VAL A 165 16.04 16.18 6.95
N ALA A 166 15.83 15.18 6.09
CA ALA A 166 16.58 15.02 4.85
C ALA A 166 15.78 14.30 3.76
N PHE A 167 16.17 14.50 2.51
CA PHE A 167 15.77 13.63 1.42
C PHE A 167 16.87 13.52 0.35
N CYS A 168 16.85 12.40 -0.35
CA CYS A 168 17.85 12.05 -1.35
C CYS A 168 17.15 11.65 -2.67
N ASP A 169 17.66 12.14 -3.78
CA ASP A 169 17.32 11.67 -5.12
C ASP A 169 18.51 11.89 -6.05
N VAL A 170 18.71 11.02 -7.02
CA VAL A 170 19.79 11.13 -8.02
C VAL A 170 19.50 12.16 -9.11
N ASP A 171 18.24 12.64 -9.17
CA ASP A 171 17.76 13.65 -10.12
C ASP A 171 17.59 15.02 -9.42
N PRO A 172 18.44 16.01 -9.71
CA PRO A 172 18.38 17.33 -9.09
C PRO A 172 17.05 18.07 -9.38
N VAL A 173 16.37 17.75 -10.48
CA VAL A 173 15.06 18.31 -10.79
C VAL A 173 14.02 17.85 -9.78
N GLN A 174 14.07 16.57 -9.34
CA GLN A 174 13.15 16.06 -8.32
C GLN A 174 13.47 16.64 -6.94
N ILE A 175 14.76 16.82 -6.64
CA ILE A 175 15.22 17.49 -5.42
C ILE A 175 14.67 18.92 -5.37
N ALA A 176 14.86 19.72 -6.41
CA ALA A 176 14.41 21.11 -6.46
C ALA A 176 12.89 21.23 -6.21
N LYS A 177 12.09 20.43 -6.94
CA LYS A 177 10.61 20.40 -6.79
C LYS A 177 10.16 19.97 -5.39
N THR A 178 10.93 19.12 -4.71
CA THR A 178 10.60 18.65 -3.37
C THR A 178 11.02 19.66 -2.31
N LYS A 179 12.15 20.35 -2.54
CA LYS A 179 12.69 21.39 -1.66
C LYS A 179 11.72 22.57 -1.48
N GLU A 180 10.93 22.89 -2.51
CA GLU A 180 9.88 23.92 -2.41
C GLU A 180 8.91 23.64 -1.26
N LYS A 181 8.55 22.37 -1.05
CA LYS A 181 7.63 21.95 0.01
C LYS A 181 8.31 21.71 1.36
N PHE A 182 9.56 21.28 1.34
CA PHE A 182 10.35 20.96 2.53
C PHE A 182 11.63 21.80 2.57
N PRO A 183 11.55 23.15 2.69
CA PRO A 183 12.69 24.05 2.55
C PRO A 183 13.76 23.86 3.64
N LYS A 184 13.40 23.33 4.79
CA LYS A 184 14.33 23.08 5.92
C LYS A 184 15.10 21.77 5.81
N ALA A 185 14.59 20.79 5.06
CA ALA A 185 15.22 19.48 4.93
C ALA A 185 16.56 19.59 4.18
N ARG A 186 17.57 18.87 4.61
CA ARG A 186 18.84 18.74 3.87
C ARG A 186 18.64 17.84 2.66
N THR A 187 19.40 18.10 1.60
CA THR A 187 19.27 17.40 0.31
C THR A 187 20.56 16.71 -0.08
N PHE A 188 20.45 15.53 -0.68
CA PHE A 188 21.57 14.68 -1.07
C PHE A 188 21.30 14.03 -2.42
N ILE A 189 22.37 13.77 -3.18
CA ILE A 189 22.34 12.98 -4.43
C ILE A 189 22.63 11.49 -4.12
N ASP A 190 23.36 11.20 -3.04
CA ASP A 190 23.74 9.87 -2.61
C ASP A 190 23.22 9.60 -1.19
N TYR A 191 22.45 8.53 -1.02
CA TYR A 191 21.93 8.13 0.29
C TYR A 191 23.05 7.76 1.28
N ARG A 192 24.18 7.26 0.80
CA ARG A 192 25.34 6.91 1.63
C ARG A 192 25.92 8.18 2.29
N GLU A 193 26.08 9.24 1.51
CA GLU A 193 26.51 10.55 2.03
C GLU A 193 25.50 11.12 3.03
N MET A 194 24.17 10.92 2.76
CA MET A 194 23.14 11.34 3.71
C MET A 194 23.29 10.60 5.05
N PHE A 195 23.52 9.31 5.02
CA PHE A 195 23.70 8.52 6.24
C PHE A 195 25.00 8.83 6.97
N ASP A 196 26.10 9.03 6.24
CA ASP A 196 27.40 9.43 6.83
C ASP A 196 27.27 10.77 7.58
N LYS A 197 26.54 11.74 7.00
CA LYS A 197 26.43 13.09 7.58
C LYS A 197 25.30 13.25 8.60
N MET A 198 24.26 12.43 8.54
CA MET A 198 23.04 12.62 9.33
C MET A 198 22.53 11.36 10.03
N GLY A 199 23.21 10.23 9.92
CA GLY A 199 22.71 8.96 10.44
C GLY A 199 22.25 9.04 11.91
N ASN A 200 22.94 9.80 12.75
CA ASN A 200 22.57 9.98 14.16
C ASN A 200 21.35 10.89 14.39
N GLU A 201 20.96 11.66 13.39
CA GLU A 201 19.82 12.59 13.47
C GLU A 201 18.52 11.98 12.92
N ILE A 202 18.59 10.81 12.28
CA ILE A 202 17.48 10.14 11.60
C ILE A 202 16.92 9.03 12.50
N ASP A 203 15.60 8.98 12.70
CA ASP A 203 14.90 7.92 13.42
C ASP A 203 14.38 6.85 12.45
N ALA A 204 13.88 7.28 11.29
CA ALA A 204 13.19 6.43 10.35
C ALA A 204 13.41 6.86 8.89
N VAL A 205 13.32 5.91 7.95
CA VAL A 205 13.60 6.13 6.53
C VAL A 205 12.46 5.63 5.65
N GLY A 206 11.97 6.51 4.76
CA GLY A 206 11.08 6.13 3.67
C GLY A 206 11.87 5.92 2.37
N ILE A 207 11.54 4.88 1.60
CA ILE A 207 12.21 4.53 0.34
C ILE A 207 11.17 4.33 -0.76
N ALA A 208 11.33 5.04 -1.89
CA ALA A 208 10.46 4.96 -3.05
C ALA A 208 11.22 5.18 -4.37
N THR A 209 12.33 4.52 -4.51
CA THR A 209 13.18 4.46 -5.71
C THR A 209 12.62 3.46 -6.74
N PRO A 210 13.24 3.19 -7.89
CA PRO A 210 12.97 2.00 -8.69
C PRO A 210 13.22 0.70 -7.90
N ASP A 211 12.52 -0.39 -8.26
CA ASP A 211 12.50 -1.65 -7.49
C ASP A 211 13.90 -2.20 -7.22
N ASN A 212 14.81 -2.12 -8.20
CA ASN A 212 16.17 -2.66 -8.13
C ASN A 212 17.08 -1.97 -7.10
N THR A 213 16.71 -0.80 -6.60
CA THR A 213 17.51 -0.06 -5.60
C THR A 213 16.90 -0.04 -4.22
N HIS A 214 15.69 -0.58 -4.03
CA HIS A 214 15.04 -0.69 -2.71
C HIS A 214 15.96 -1.38 -1.69
N PHE A 215 16.53 -2.53 -2.08
CA PHE A 215 17.35 -3.36 -1.20
C PHE A 215 18.58 -2.62 -0.66
N VAL A 216 19.39 -2.05 -1.53
CA VAL A 216 20.66 -1.40 -1.11
C VAL A 216 20.41 -0.18 -0.23
N CYS A 217 19.35 0.59 -0.52
CA CYS A 217 18.94 1.73 0.32
C CYS A 217 18.41 1.26 1.68
N ALA A 218 17.59 0.20 1.70
CA ALA A 218 16.99 -0.33 2.91
C ALA A 218 18.03 -1.01 3.82
N MET A 219 18.99 -1.75 3.24
CA MET A 219 20.09 -2.37 4.00
C MET A 219 20.97 -1.34 4.67
N ALA A 220 21.34 -0.26 3.96
CA ALA A 220 22.15 0.83 4.53
C ALA A 220 21.44 1.50 5.73
N ALA A 221 20.13 1.73 5.62
CA ALA A 221 19.33 2.25 6.73
C ALA A 221 19.20 1.24 7.88
N ALA A 222 19.00 -0.06 7.54
CA ALA A 222 18.89 -1.12 8.53
C ALA A 222 20.18 -1.33 9.32
N ASP A 223 21.36 -1.23 8.69
CA ASP A 223 22.65 -1.30 9.37
C ASP A 223 22.81 -0.22 10.45
N LEU A 224 22.21 0.95 10.23
CA LEU A 224 22.15 2.04 11.20
C LEU A 224 20.99 1.92 12.21
N GLY A 225 20.26 0.80 12.19
CA GLY A 225 19.14 0.56 13.10
C GLY A 225 17.91 1.45 12.84
N LYS A 226 17.73 1.99 11.62
CA LYS A 226 16.61 2.89 11.31
C LYS A 226 15.35 2.11 10.95
N HIS A 227 14.18 2.57 11.43
CA HIS A 227 12.89 2.04 11.07
C HIS A 227 12.59 2.29 9.59
N LEU A 228 11.87 1.36 8.91
CA LEU A 228 11.78 1.34 7.45
C LEU A 228 10.34 1.38 6.92
N PHE A 229 10.09 2.30 6.01
CA PHE A 229 8.97 2.26 5.08
C PHE A 229 9.52 2.09 3.66
N VAL A 230 9.26 0.95 3.00
CA VAL A 230 9.78 0.67 1.66
C VAL A 230 8.63 0.44 0.69
N GLN A 231 8.69 1.08 -0.48
CA GLN A 231 7.67 0.87 -1.51
C GLN A 231 7.62 -0.58 -2.01
N LYS A 232 6.49 -0.94 -2.60
CA LYS A 232 6.24 -2.25 -3.19
C LYS A 232 6.76 -2.32 -4.64
N PRO A 233 7.16 -3.51 -5.10
CA PRO A 233 7.47 -4.70 -4.30
C PRO A 233 8.62 -4.41 -3.34
N LEU A 234 8.71 -5.15 -2.23
CA LEU A 234 9.66 -4.82 -1.16
C LEU A 234 11.11 -4.73 -1.66
N VAL A 235 11.48 -5.64 -2.57
CA VAL A 235 12.79 -5.72 -3.23
C VAL A 235 12.64 -6.31 -4.64
N HIS A 236 13.75 -6.54 -5.33
CA HIS A 236 13.79 -6.94 -6.74
C HIS A 236 14.06 -8.44 -7.00
N ASN A 237 14.59 -9.20 -6.02
CA ASN A 237 14.82 -10.65 -6.12
C ASN A 237 14.73 -11.35 -4.75
N ILE A 238 14.68 -12.68 -4.76
CA ILE A 238 14.45 -13.50 -3.56
C ILE A 238 15.60 -13.40 -2.55
N TYR A 239 16.85 -13.34 -3.00
CA TYR A 239 18.00 -13.18 -2.11
C TYR A 239 17.91 -11.86 -1.31
N GLU A 240 17.63 -10.76 -2.02
CA GLU A 240 17.44 -9.46 -1.39
C GLU A 240 16.31 -9.48 -0.35
N LEU A 241 15.20 -10.15 -0.71
CA LEU A 241 14.04 -10.28 0.15
C LEU A 241 14.39 -10.92 1.49
N ARG A 242 14.95 -12.12 1.44
CA ARG A 242 15.32 -12.88 2.65
C ARG A 242 16.38 -12.16 3.47
N THR A 243 17.36 -11.57 2.81
CA THR A 243 18.44 -10.83 3.48
C THR A 243 17.93 -9.59 4.21
N LEU A 244 17.05 -8.80 3.57
CA LEU A 244 16.49 -7.59 4.18
C LEU A 244 15.55 -7.92 5.33
N CYS A 245 14.67 -8.90 5.18
CA CYS A 245 13.74 -9.30 6.22
C CYS A 245 14.48 -9.86 7.44
N GLU A 246 15.52 -10.67 7.24
CA GLU A 246 16.35 -11.18 8.32
C GLU A 246 17.10 -10.04 9.03
N LYS A 247 17.68 -9.10 8.30
CA LYS A 247 18.33 -7.91 8.90
C LYS A 247 17.34 -7.08 9.73
N ALA A 248 16.13 -6.89 9.24
CA ALA A 248 15.09 -6.15 9.95
C ALA A 248 14.69 -6.85 11.26
N ARG A 249 14.59 -8.19 11.27
CA ARG A 249 14.32 -9.00 12.46
C ARG A 249 15.46 -8.89 13.49
N GLN A 250 16.71 -9.06 13.04
CA GLN A 250 17.89 -8.98 13.90
C GLN A 250 17.99 -7.62 14.61
N ASN A 251 17.72 -6.55 13.87
CA ASN A 251 17.77 -5.18 14.39
C ASN A 251 16.45 -4.73 15.06
N LYS A 252 15.43 -5.60 15.11
CA LYS A 252 14.09 -5.33 15.70
C LYS A 252 13.46 -4.05 15.14
N LEU A 253 13.57 -3.86 13.83
CA LEU A 253 13.07 -2.66 13.17
C LEU A 253 11.55 -2.68 13.06
N VAL A 254 10.90 -1.54 13.25
CA VAL A 254 9.51 -1.34 12.86
C VAL A 254 9.46 -1.08 11.36
N THR A 255 8.81 -1.95 10.63
CA THR A 255 8.84 -1.97 9.16
C THR A 255 7.45 -1.90 8.55
N GLN A 256 7.35 -1.38 7.32
CA GLN A 256 6.10 -1.36 6.54
C GLN A 256 6.42 -1.37 5.05
N MET A 257 5.82 -2.28 4.29
CA MET A 257 5.80 -2.22 2.83
C MET A 257 4.68 -1.29 2.33
N GLY A 258 4.91 -0.62 1.21
CA GLY A 258 4.05 0.43 0.65
C GLY A 258 2.80 -0.05 -0.11
N ASN A 259 2.22 -1.21 0.19
CA ASN A 259 0.97 -1.69 -0.38
C ASN A 259 -0.26 -1.10 0.33
N GLN A 260 -0.69 0.10 -0.08
CA GLN A 260 -1.69 0.92 0.61
C GLN A 260 -3.01 0.19 0.90
N GLY A 261 -3.46 -0.71 -0.01
CA GLY A 261 -4.71 -1.47 0.12
C GLY A 261 -4.81 -2.28 1.41
N ARG A 262 -3.67 -2.67 1.99
CA ARG A 262 -3.58 -3.38 3.26
C ARG A 262 -4.19 -2.62 4.43
N ALA A 263 -4.20 -1.29 4.37
CA ALA A 263 -4.81 -0.43 5.39
C ALA A 263 -6.28 -0.08 5.12
N PHE A 264 -6.87 -0.53 4.01
CA PHE A 264 -8.25 -0.19 3.66
C PHE A 264 -9.27 -1.06 4.41
N ASP A 265 -10.44 -0.50 4.70
CA ASP A 265 -11.52 -1.21 5.40
C ASP A 265 -12.03 -2.42 4.60
N GLY A 266 -12.07 -2.32 3.27
CA GLY A 266 -12.44 -3.45 2.41
C GLY A 266 -11.56 -4.69 2.59
N MET A 267 -10.27 -4.54 2.94
CA MET A 267 -9.39 -5.66 3.27
C MET A 267 -9.91 -6.42 4.50
N ARG A 268 -10.38 -5.67 5.53
CA ARG A 268 -10.95 -6.23 6.75
C ARG A 268 -12.30 -6.85 6.49
N HIS A 269 -13.16 -6.16 5.74
CA HIS A 269 -14.46 -6.69 5.36
C HIS A 269 -14.35 -8.04 4.66
N ILE A 270 -13.45 -8.18 3.68
CA ILE A 270 -13.26 -9.45 2.95
C ILE A 270 -12.84 -10.57 3.92
N LYS A 271 -11.91 -10.30 4.82
CA LYS A 271 -11.47 -11.27 5.82
C LYS A 271 -12.60 -11.65 6.78
N GLU A 272 -13.32 -10.67 7.31
CA GLU A 272 -14.45 -10.86 8.22
C GLU A 272 -15.59 -11.67 7.57
N TRP A 273 -15.90 -11.37 6.29
CA TRP A 273 -16.93 -12.11 5.56
C TRP A 273 -16.52 -13.55 5.29
N TYR A 274 -15.24 -13.77 4.93
CA TYR A 274 -14.70 -15.09 4.74
C TYR A 274 -14.70 -15.88 6.06
N ASP A 275 -14.23 -15.31 7.15
CA ASP A 275 -14.18 -15.96 8.47
C ASP A 275 -15.58 -16.28 9.03
N ALA A 276 -16.57 -15.48 8.68
CA ALA A 276 -17.98 -15.73 9.00
C ALA A 276 -18.64 -16.79 8.10
N GLY A 277 -17.90 -17.38 7.14
CA GLY A 277 -18.40 -18.43 6.26
C GLY A 277 -19.20 -17.94 5.06
N ALA A 278 -19.27 -16.63 4.80
CA ALA A 278 -20.10 -16.09 3.72
C ALA A 278 -19.73 -16.60 2.32
N LEU A 279 -18.49 -17.01 2.10
CA LEU A 279 -18.01 -17.56 0.83
C LEU A 279 -18.00 -19.08 0.81
N GLY A 280 -18.09 -19.74 1.96
CA GLY A 280 -17.78 -21.17 2.08
C GLY A 280 -16.30 -21.46 1.80
N GLU A 281 -16.00 -22.64 1.22
CA GLU A 281 -14.64 -23.02 0.82
C GLU A 281 -14.20 -22.30 -0.45
N VAL A 282 -13.13 -21.53 -0.40
CA VAL A 282 -12.53 -20.88 -1.57
C VAL A 282 -11.41 -21.75 -2.12
N ARG A 283 -11.59 -22.23 -3.37
CA ARG A 283 -10.62 -23.10 -4.08
C ARG A 283 -9.99 -22.41 -5.29
N GLU A 284 -10.56 -21.31 -5.74
CA GLU A 284 -10.08 -20.55 -6.90
C GLU A 284 -10.16 -19.05 -6.64
N VAL A 285 -9.12 -18.36 -7.09
CA VAL A 285 -9.02 -16.89 -7.08
C VAL A 285 -8.57 -16.45 -8.45
N ILE A 286 -9.23 -15.43 -9.02
CA ILE A 286 -8.93 -14.91 -10.34
C ILE A 286 -8.70 -13.41 -10.23
N ALA A 287 -7.46 -12.98 -10.41
CA ALA A 287 -7.03 -11.59 -10.38
C ALA A 287 -6.54 -11.14 -11.76
N TRP A 288 -6.73 -9.87 -12.09
CA TRP A 288 -6.27 -9.34 -13.38
C TRP A 288 -5.90 -7.87 -13.31
N THR A 289 -5.11 -7.44 -14.33
CA THR A 289 -4.83 -6.05 -14.65
C THR A 289 -4.69 -5.87 -16.15
N ASN A 290 -5.04 -4.70 -16.67
CA ASN A 290 -4.78 -4.36 -18.08
C ASN A 290 -3.35 -3.86 -18.34
N ARG A 291 -2.49 -3.82 -17.33
CA ARG A 291 -1.06 -3.53 -17.49
C ARG A 291 -0.32 -4.79 -17.91
N PRO A 292 0.80 -4.67 -18.62
CA PRO A 292 1.48 -3.45 -19.09
C PRO A 292 0.86 -2.83 -20.35
N HIS A 293 -0.26 -3.36 -20.87
CA HIS A 293 -0.86 -2.94 -22.12
C HIS A 293 -1.30 -1.45 -22.13
N LYS A 294 -1.81 -0.93 -21.01
CA LYS A 294 -2.28 0.44 -20.88
C LYS A 294 -1.52 1.24 -19.81
N GLY A 295 -0.47 1.92 -20.23
CA GLY A 295 0.10 3.07 -19.55
C GLY A 295 0.81 2.84 -18.20
N TYR A 296 0.91 3.88 -17.42
CA TYR A 296 1.42 3.92 -16.04
C TYR A 296 2.83 3.35 -15.83
N GLY A 297 3.82 3.92 -16.54
CA GLY A 297 5.22 3.52 -16.38
C GLY A 297 5.62 2.29 -17.17
N PHE A 298 4.79 1.91 -18.14
CA PHE A 298 5.10 0.92 -19.16
C PHE A 298 5.06 1.57 -20.54
N ARG A 299 5.95 1.14 -21.43
CA ARG A 299 5.89 1.49 -22.85
C ARG A 299 5.08 0.45 -23.59
N PRO A 300 4.14 0.81 -24.45
CA PRO A 300 3.39 -0.14 -25.26
C PRO A 300 4.30 -0.91 -26.22
N GLY A 301 3.93 -2.16 -26.53
CA GLY A 301 4.59 -3.00 -27.51
C GLY A 301 5.74 -3.84 -26.95
N GLU A 302 6.14 -4.85 -27.73
CA GLU A 302 7.22 -5.77 -27.37
C GLU A 302 8.59 -5.12 -27.56
N ARG A 303 9.51 -5.32 -26.61
CA ARG A 303 10.85 -4.75 -26.59
C ARG A 303 11.88 -5.83 -26.26
N PHE A 304 12.58 -6.32 -27.25
CA PHE A 304 13.58 -7.39 -27.11
C PHE A 304 15.02 -6.88 -26.93
N LYS A 305 15.20 -5.56 -26.95
CA LYS A 305 16.50 -4.89 -26.74
C LYS A 305 16.33 -3.72 -25.80
N LEU A 306 17.38 -3.39 -25.08
CA LEU A 306 17.45 -2.14 -24.32
C LEU A 306 17.28 -0.94 -25.27
N PRO A 307 16.73 0.18 -24.76
CA PRO A 307 16.56 1.39 -25.58
C PRO A 307 17.93 1.95 -26.00
N GLU A 308 17.95 2.71 -27.08
CA GLU A 308 19.15 3.41 -27.50
C GLU A 308 19.57 4.44 -26.47
N ALA A 309 20.89 4.56 -26.28
CA ALA A 309 21.46 5.49 -25.36
C ALA A 309 21.25 6.93 -25.84
N GLN A 310 20.86 7.80 -24.94
CA GLN A 310 20.69 9.24 -25.12
C GLN A 310 21.68 9.99 -24.23
N PRO A 311 21.94 11.30 -24.48
CA PRO A 311 22.71 12.12 -23.58
C PRO A 311 22.07 12.14 -22.16
N ILE A 312 22.90 11.96 -21.15
CA ILE A 312 22.44 12.03 -19.75
C ILE A 312 22.04 13.49 -19.46
N PRO A 313 20.82 13.74 -18.93
CA PRO A 313 20.42 15.09 -18.49
C PRO A 313 21.42 15.69 -17.50
N GLU A 314 21.62 17.00 -17.59
CA GLU A 314 22.55 17.73 -16.74
C GLU A 314 22.24 17.48 -15.23
N GLY A 315 23.27 17.12 -14.49
CA GLY A 315 23.19 16.89 -13.05
C GLY A 315 22.58 15.55 -12.63
N LEU A 316 21.97 14.77 -13.53
CA LEU A 316 21.44 13.43 -13.21
C LEU A 316 22.61 12.46 -12.97
N ASP A 317 22.66 11.85 -11.77
CA ASP A 317 23.63 10.79 -11.47
C ASP A 317 23.13 9.45 -11.98
N TRP A 318 23.42 9.16 -13.24
CA TRP A 318 22.95 7.96 -13.92
C TRP A 318 23.54 6.67 -13.35
N ASP A 319 24.79 6.71 -12.87
CA ASP A 319 25.43 5.54 -12.22
C ASP A 319 24.66 5.12 -10.96
N LYS A 320 24.26 6.08 -10.13
CA LYS A 320 23.49 5.83 -8.92
C LYS A 320 22.06 5.45 -9.21
N TRP A 321 21.46 5.98 -10.30
CA TRP A 321 20.13 5.56 -10.73
C TRP A 321 20.11 4.09 -11.15
N ILE A 322 21.09 3.63 -11.94
CA ILE A 322 21.28 2.23 -12.33
C ILE A 322 21.43 1.34 -11.08
N GLY A 323 22.16 1.81 -10.08
CA GLY A 323 22.37 1.06 -8.83
C GLY A 323 23.06 -0.28 -9.05
N PRO A 324 22.56 -1.39 -8.45
CA PRO A 324 23.17 -2.71 -8.57
C PRO A 324 22.97 -3.38 -9.94
N ALA A 325 22.06 -2.88 -10.79
CA ALA A 325 21.76 -3.45 -12.10
C ALA A 325 22.93 -3.36 -13.08
N PRO A 326 22.97 -4.15 -14.16
CA PRO A 326 23.96 -4.00 -15.21
C PRO A 326 23.97 -2.59 -15.79
N MET A 327 25.16 -2.06 -16.10
CA MET A 327 25.29 -0.73 -16.69
C MET A 327 24.65 -0.69 -18.08
N THR A 328 23.82 0.33 -18.31
CA THR A 328 23.25 0.65 -19.62
C THR A 328 23.27 2.17 -19.84
N GLY A 329 23.14 2.60 -21.09
CA GLY A 329 23.01 4.01 -21.42
C GLY A 329 21.71 4.63 -20.88
N TYR A 330 21.71 5.92 -20.67
CA TYR A 330 20.49 6.67 -20.31
C TYR A 330 19.48 6.63 -21.45
N SER A 331 18.20 6.56 -21.09
CA SER A 331 17.10 6.74 -22.02
C SER A 331 15.84 7.22 -21.30
N GLU A 332 15.06 8.07 -21.98
CA GLU A 332 13.72 8.48 -21.51
C GLU A 332 12.73 7.30 -21.44
N ASP A 333 13.04 6.18 -22.07
CA ASP A 333 12.30 4.91 -21.92
C ASP A 333 12.56 4.20 -20.58
N LEU A 334 13.49 4.71 -19.79
CA LEU A 334 13.80 4.23 -18.44
C LEU A 334 13.45 5.26 -17.37
N HIS A 335 14.07 6.43 -17.40
CA HIS A 335 13.92 7.50 -16.43
C HIS A 335 13.08 8.67 -17.02
N PRO A 336 12.21 9.30 -16.22
CA PRO A 336 12.01 9.07 -14.78
C PRO A 336 10.95 8.02 -14.44
N GLY A 337 10.14 7.51 -15.37
CA GLY A 337 8.93 6.79 -15.02
C GLY A 337 8.65 5.46 -15.75
N PHE A 338 9.45 5.07 -16.75
CA PHE A 338 9.13 3.92 -17.61
C PHE A 338 9.95 2.66 -17.32
N TRP A 339 10.63 2.60 -16.19
CA TRP A 339 11.51 1.51 -15.78
C TRP A 339 10.79 0.20 -15.40
N ARG A 340 9.49 0.26 -15.08
CA ARG A 340 8.75 -0.88 -14.49
C ARG A 340 8.71 -2.14 -15.32
N GLY A 341 8.69 -1.99 -16.66
CA GLY A 341 8.64 -3.13 -17.58
C GLY A 341 10.01 -3.75 -17.88
N TRP A 342 11.11 -3.07 -17.54
CA TRP A 342 12.47 -3.54 -17.79
C TRP A 342 12.95 -4.39 -16.64
N TRP A 343 13.24 -5.67 -16.91
CA TRP A 343 13.54 -6.65 -15.87
C TRP A 343 14.78 -6.37 -15.02
N ASP A 344 15.66 -5.48 -15.44
CA ASP A 344 16.82 -5.07 -14.65
C ASP A 344 16.49 -3.96 -13.62
N TYR A 345 15.33 -3.31 -13.75
CA TYR A 345 14.92 -2.16 -12.92
C TYR A 345 13.59 -2.36 -12.21
N GLY A 346 12.68 -3.15 -12.80
CA GLY A 346 11.33 -3.37 -12.29
C GLY A 346 10.89 -4.83 -12.40
N CYS A 347 9.75 -5.13 -11.81
CA CYS A 347 9.19 -6.47 -11.70
C CYS A 347 7.93 -6.67 -12.58
N GLY A 348 7.76 -5.88 -13.65
CA GLY A 348 6.63 -6.00 -14.58
C GLY A 348 5.29 -5.60 -14.00
N GLY A 349 4.20 -5.97 -14.70
CA GLY A 349 2.81 -5.67 -14.28
C GLY A 349 2.45 -6.37 -12.98
N LEU A 350 2.90 -7.59 -12.80
CA LEU A 350 2.71 -8.35 -11.56
C LEU A 350 3.39 -7.67 -10.36
N GLY A 351 4.62 -7.19 -10.50
CA GLY A 351 5.31 -6.44 -9.43
C GLY A 351 4.64 -5.12 -9.11
N ASP A 352 4.15 -4.41 -10.14
CA ASP A 352 3.49 -3.11 -9.94
C ASP A 352 2.10 -3.23 -9.29
N ILE A 353 1.28 -4.22 -9.69
CA ILE A 353 -0.13 -4.34 -9.30
C ILE A 353 -0.41 -5.54 -8.40
N GLY A 354 0.26 -6.66 -8.62
CA GLY A 354 -0.01 -7.91 -7.88
C GLY A 354 0.16 -7.74 -6.37
N CYS A 355 1.12 -6.92 -5.91
CA CYS A 355 1.30 -6.59 -4.49
C CYS A 355 0.06 -5.91 -3.85
N HIS A 356 -0.85 -5.35 -4.65
CA HIS A 356 -2.10 -4.77 -4.16
C HIS A 356 -3.25 -5.77 -4.26
N THR A 357 -3.40 -6.40 -5.43
CA THR A 357 -4.56 -7.23 -5.74
C THR A 357 -4.46 -8.61 -5.08
N ILE A 358 -3.28 -9.27 -5.17
CA ILE A 358 -3.07 -10.60 -4.58
C ILE A 358 -2.92 -10.51 -3.05
N ASP A 359 -2.59 -9.34 -2.49
CA ASP A 359 -2.63 -9.12 -1.03
C ASP A 359 -4.00 -9.44 -0.41
N ILE A 360 -5.08 -9.27 -1.18
CA ILE A 360 -6.46 -9.54 -0.72
C ILE A 360 -6.62 -11.02 -0.34
N PRO A 361 -6.48 -12.00 -1.25
CA PRO A 361 -6.59 -13.42 -0.90
C PRO A 361 -5.40 -13.90 -0.06
N TYR A 362 -4.21 -13.29 -0.20
CA TYR A 362 -3.05 -13.63 0.61
C TYR A 362 -3.36 -13.46 2.10
N PHE A 363 -4.01 -12.36 2.45
CA PHE A 363 -4.46 -12.10 3.81
C PHE A 363 -5.68 -12.93 4.20
N ALA A 364 -6.75 -12.88 3.40
CA ALA A 364 -8.01 -13.49 3.76
C ALA A 364 -7.90 -15.02 3.90
N LEU A 365 -7.17 -15.66 2.98
CA LEU A 365 -7.02 -17.11 2.90
C LEU A 365 -5.72 -17.62 3.53
N GLN A 366 -4.89 -16.75 4.13
CA GLN A 366 -3.61 -17.13 4.75
C GLN A 366 -2.76 -18.02 3.83
N LEU A 367 -2.50 -17.54 2.59
CA LEU A 367 -1.99 -18.40 1.51
C LEU A 367 -0.63 -19.03 1.78
N GLY A 368 0.29 -18.34 2.45
CA GLY A 368 1.67 -18.82 2.65
C GLY A 368 2.46 -18.86 1.33
N HIS A 369 3.26 -19.91 1.14
CA HIS A 369 4.11 -20.07 -0.05
C HIS A 369 3.47 -20.99 -1.08
N PRO A 370 3.51 -20.64 -2.40
CA PRO A 370 3.08 -21.53 -3.45
C PRO A 370 4.10 -22.68 -3.64
N THR A 371 3.62 -23.86 -3.96
CA THR A 371 4.49 -25.01 -4.29
C THR A 371 4.82 -25.10 -5.76
N LYS A 372 3.91 -24.61 -6.63
CA LYS A 372 4.06 -24.61 -8.09
C LYS A 372 3.52 -23.31 -8.66
N ILE A 373 4.20 -22.79 -9.67
CA ILE A 373 3.78 -21.64 -10.47
C ILE A 373 3.79 -22.08 -11.94
N GLU A 374 2.67 -21.94 -12.63
CA GLU A 374 2.53 -22.18 -14.06
C GLU A 374 2.43 -20.84 -14.79
N VAL A 375 2.96 -20.76 -16.02
CA VAL A 375 2.91 -19.53 -16.80
C VAL A 375 2.49 -19.78 -18.24
N LYS A 376 1.62 -18.90 -18.74
CA LYS A 376 1.28 -18.81 -20.18
C LYS A 376 1.51 -17.37 -20.62
N LEU A 377 2.26 -17.19 -21.70
CA LEU A 377 2.59 -15.87 -22.24
C LEU A 377 1.75 -15.57 -23.48
N THR A 378 1.40 -14.31 -23.66
CA THR A 378 1.01 -13.78 -24.96
C THR A 378 2.29 -13.36 -25.67
N GLY A 379 2.67 -14.10 -26.71
CA GLY A 379 3.94 -13.92 -27.41
C GLY A 379 5.06 -14.83 -26.89
N LYS A 380 6.31 -14.38 -27.03
CA LYS A 380 7.52 -15.16 -26.69
C LYS A 380 8.09 -14.70 -25.34
N PRO A 381 8.80 -15.59 -24.61
CA PRO A 381 9.57 -15.18 -23.45
C PRO A 381 10.53 -14.05 -23.80
N ASN A 382 10.60 -13.05 -22.96
CA ASN A 382 11.41 -11.86 -23.19
C ASN A 382 12.32 -11.59 -21.98
N PRO A 383 13.64 -11.78 -22.12
CA PRO A 383 14.57 -11.60 -21.00
C PRO A 383 14.83 -10.13 -20.63
N VAL A 384 14.39 -9.19 -21.46
CA VAL A 384 14.72 -7.75 -21.33
C VAL A 384 13.55 -6.95 -20.80
N TYR A 385 12.33 -7.17 -21.34
CA TYR A 385 11.14 -6.40 -21.03
C TYR A 385 9.94 -7.32 -20.79
N THR A 386 8.95 -6.83 -20.03
CA THR A 386 7.71 -7.57 -19.78
C THR A 386 6.94 -7.84 -21.08
N PRO A 387 6.35 -9.03 -21.28
CA PRO A 387 5.55 -9.33 -22.47
C PRO A 387 4.26 -8.50 -22.51
N SER A 388 3.57 -8.52 -23.65
CA SER A 388 2.31 -7.81 -23.84
C SER A 388 1.17 -8.35 -22.98
N GLY A 389 1.27 -9.60 -22.53
CA GLY A 389 0.32 -10.23 -21.62
C GLY A 389 0.81 -11.57 -21.10
N SER A 390 0.28 -11.96 -19.95
CA SER A 390 0.59 -13.25 -19.34
C SER A 390 -0.56 -13.75 -18.46
N VAL A 391 -0.57 -15.06 -18.21
CA VAL A 391 -1.37 -15.70 -17.17
C VAL A 391 -0.41 -16.50 -16.29
N VAL A 392 -0.41 -16.20 -14.99
CA VAL A 392 0.35 -16.93 -13.97
C VAL A 392 -0.63 -17.64 -13.05
N THR A 393 -0.45 -18.93 -12.81
CA THR A 393 -1.27 -19.71 -11.87
C THR A 393 -0.40 -20.23 -10.74
N TYR A 394 -0.69 -19.80 -9.52
CA TYR A 394 -0.06 -20.28 -8.30
C TYR A 394 -0.88 -21.39 -7.68
N HIS A 395 -0.23 -22.45 -7.24
CA HIS A 395 -0.83 -23.56 -6.51
C HIS A 395 -0.41 -23.53 -5.05
N PHE A 396 -1.38 -23.37 -4.16
CA PHE A 396 -1.15 -23.39 -2.74
C PHE A 396 -1.72 -24.70 -2.13
N PRO A 397 -0.98 -25.36 -1.23
CA PRO A 397 -1.44 -26.58 -0.58
C PRO A 397 -2.59 -26.30 0.40
N ALA A 398 -3.20 -27.37 0.91
CA ALA A 398 -4.09 -27.29 2.05
C ALA A 398 -3.33 -26.71 3.26
N ARG A 399 -3.99 -25.85 4.05
CA ARG A 399 -3.35 -25.13 5.16
C ARG A 399 -4.38 -24.71 6.21
N ASN A 400 -4.02 -24.75 7.47
CA ASN A 400 -4.86 -24.27 8.58
C ASN A 400 -6.34 -24.73 8.50
N GLY A 401 -6.60 -25.98 8.08
CA GLY A 401 -7.95 -26.52 7.85
C GLY A 401 -8.63 -26.04 6.56
N MET A 402 -8.01 -25.15 5.79
CA MET A 402 -8.53 -24.67 4.51
C MET A 402 -8.07 -25.56 3.34
N PRO A 403 -8.91 -25.74 2.29
CA PRO A 403 -8.57 -26.54 1.12
C PRO A 403 -7.40 -25.96 0.31
N PRO A 404 -6.78 -26.78 -0.59
CA PRO A 404 -5.89 -26.24 -1.62
C PRO A 404 -6.59 -25.18 -2.45
N VAL A 405 -5.82 -24.15 -2.88
CA VAL A 405 -6.36 -23.06 -3.70
C VAL A 405 -5.43 -22.74 -4.87
N LYS A 406 -6.04 -22.44 -6.01
CA LYS A 406 -5.37 -21.85 -7.16
C LYS A 406 -5.60 -20.34 -7.19
N VAL A 407 -4.55 -19.58 -7.38
CA VAL A 407 -4.62 -18.14 -7.62
C VAL A 407 -4.11 -17.86 -9.02
N SER A 408 -4.99 -17.40 -9.90
CA SER A 408 -4.64 -17.02 -11.28
C SER A 408 -4.51 -15.51 -11.37
N TRP A 409 -3.40 -15.05 -11.95
CA TRP A 409 -3.12 -13.67 -12.30
C TRP A 409 -3.08 -13.51 -13.81
N THR A 410 -3.89 -12.62 -14.35
CA THR A 410 -3.90 -12.27 -15.78
C THR A 410 -3.47 -10.82 -15.94
N GLU A 411 -2.50 -10.57 -16.82
CA GLU A 411 -2.08 -9.21 -17.18
C GLU A 411 -2.09 -8.99 -18.68
N GLY A 412 -2.28 -7.73 -19.11
CA GLY A 412 -2.33 -7.36 -20.51
C GLY A 412 -3.74 -7.10 -21.04
N PRO A 413 -4.00 -7.34 -22.36
CA PRO A 413 -5.29 -7.00 -22.98
C PRO A 413 -6.42 -7.99 -22.64
N THR A 414 -6.09 -9.15 -22.08
CA THR A 414 -7.07 -10.22 -21.83
C THR A 414 -7.83 -9.96 -20.53
N VAL A 415 -9.16 -9.91 -20.63
CA VAL A 415 -10.06 -9.86 -19.46
C VAL A 415 -10.53 -11.28 -19.17
N PRO A 416 -10.46 -11.76 -17.90
CA PRO A 416 -10.95 -13.08 -17.51
C PRO A 416 -12.43 -13.28 -17.84
N GLN A 417 -12.84 -14.50 -18.20
CA GLN A 417 -14.23 -14.79 -18.58
C GLN A 417 -15.21 -14.44 -17.45
N ILE A 418 -14.90 -14.79 -16.20
CA ILE A 418 -15.73 -14.48 -15.04
C ILE A 418 -16.03 -12.97 -14.89
N ALA A 419 -15.13 -12.10 -15.33
CA ALA A 419 -15.34 -10.67 -15.30
C ALA A 419 -16.38 -10.24 -16.36
N LYS A 420 -16.35 -10.85 -17.53
CA LYS A 420 -17.35 -10.64 -18.58
C LYS A 420 -18.73 -11.19 -18.17
N ASP A 421 -18.74 -12.35 -17.50
CA ASP A 421 -19.97 -12.97 -17.00
C ASP A 421 -20.60 -12.09 -15.91
N PHE A 422 -19.77 -11.48 -15.05
CA PHE A 422 -20.22 -10.51 -14.04
C PHE A 422 -20.85 -9.28 -14.71
N GLU A 423 -20.19 -8.69 -15.73
CA GLU A 423 -20.74 -7.54 -16.47
C GLU A 423 -22.09 -7.87 -17.09
N ALA A 424 -22.18 -9.01 -17.76
CA ALA A 424 -23.43 -9.44 -18.42
C ALA A 424 -24.55 -9.69 -17.41
N ALA A 425 -24.29 -10.42 -16.32
CA ALA A 425 -25.28 -10.71 -15.29
C ALA A 425 -25.76 -9.44 -14.58
N HIS A 426 -24.83 -8.55 -14.25
CA HIS A 426 -25.15 -7.29 -13.57
C HIS A 426 -25.95 -6.34 -14.46
N LEU A 427 -25.57 -6.22 -15.75
CA LEU A 427 -26.29 -5.42 -16.73
C LEU A 427 -27.74 -5.94 -16.93
N ALA A 428 -27.90 -7.26 -17.11
CA ALA A 428 -29.20 -7.89 -17.25
C ALA A 428 -30.13 -7.63 -16.05
N LYS A 429 -29.56 -7.57 -14.83
CA LYS A 429 -30.32 -7.35 -13.60
C LYS A 429 -30.63 -5.89 -13.31
N THR A 430 -29.70 -4.99 -13.57
CA THR A 430 -29.81 -3.58 -13.16
C THR A 430 -30.12 -2.62 -14.28
N GLY A 431 -29.85 -2.99 -15.55
CA GLY A 431 -29.93 -2.10 -16.70
C GLY A 431 -28.91 -0.94 -16.68
N ASP A 432 -27.96 -0.95 -15.75
CA ASP A 432 -27.00 0.13 -15.50
C ASP A 432 -25.61 -0.27 -16.04
N GLU A 433 -25.30 0.21 -17.26
CA GLU A 433 -24.02 -0.09 -17.91
C GLU A 433 -22.81 0.41 -17.12
N ASP A 434 -22.91 1.54 -16.42
CA ASP A 434 -21.79 2.10 -15.67
C ASP A 434 -21.48 1.28 -14.41
N LYS A 435 -22.49 0.71 -13.77
CA LYS A 435 -22.31 -0.21 -12.66
C LYS A 435 -21.93 -1.63 -13.09
N ALA A 436 -22.30 -2.02 -14.32
CA ALA A 436 -21.97 -3.33 -14.87
C ALA A 436 -20.49 -3.44 -15.28
N LYS A 437 -19.83 -2.32 -15.64
CA LYS A 437 -18.45 -2.35 -16.14
C LYS A 437 -17.49 -2.96 -15.11
N THR A 438 -16.69 -3.92 -15.57
CA THR A 438 -15.50 -4.34 -14.81
C THR A 438 -14.39 -3.32 -14.99
N TYR A 439 -13.59 -3.19 -13.94
CA TYR A 439 -12.49 -2.26 -13.93
C TYR A 439 -11.28 -2.82 -14.69
N ALA A 440 -10.34 -1.94 -15.00
CA ALA A 440 -9.04 -2.33 -15.58
C ALA A 440 -8.25 -3.33 -14.73
N ASP A 441 -8.58 -3.39 -13.44
CA ASP A 441 -7.98 -4.29 -12.44
C ASP A 441 -9.11 -4.85 -11.57
N GLY A 442 -8.94 -6.06 -11.02
CA GLY A 442 -9.90 -6.63 -10.09
C GLY A 442 -9.53 -8.04 -9.62
N ILE A 443 -10.39 -8.57 -8.75
CA ILE A 443 -10.23 -9.92 -8.22
C ILE A 443 -11.57 -10.56 -7.91
N PHE A 444 -11.71 -11.84 -8.27
CA PHE A 444 -12.78 -12.71 -7.80
C PHE A 444 -12.20 -13.78 -6.86
N MET A 445 -12.90 -14.04 -5.75
CA MET A 445 -12.67 -15.19 -4.88
C MET A 445 -13.89 -16.10 -5.03
N VAL A 446 -13.68 -17.26 -5.68
CA VAL A 446 -14.76 -18.22 -6.00
C VAL A 446 -14.91 -19.18 -4.84
N GLY A 447 -15.98 -19.03 -4.09
CA GLY A 447 -16.32 -19.87 -2.96
C GLY A 447 -17.40 -20.90 -3.29
N SER A 448 -17.57 -21.91 -2.42
CA SER A 448 -18.62 -22.94 -2.58
C SER A 448 -20.03 -22.40 -2.36
N GLU A 449 -20.18 -21.36 -1.55
CA GLU A 449 -21.45 -20.71 -1.23
C GLU A 449 -21.68 -19.47 -2.08
N GLN A 450 -20.70 -18.54 -2.06
CA GLN A 450 -20.79 -17.27 -2.77
C GLN A 450 -19.45 -16.92 -3.43
N THR A 451 -19.51 -16.18 -4.53
CA THR A 451 -18.33 -15.57 -5.15
C THR A 451 -18.23 -14.10 -4.74
N LEU A 452 -17.06 -13.71 -4.22
CA LEU A 452 -16.75 -12.32 -3.92
C LEU A 452 -16.07 -11.65 -5.10
N PHE A 453 -16.47 -10.43 -5.40
CA PHE A 453 -15.81 -9.52 -6.33
C PHE A 453 -15.24 -8.29 -5.60
N SER A 454 -14.00 -7.95 -5.85
CA SER A 454 -13.40 -6.68 -5.44
C SER A 454 -12.88 -5.93 -6.66
N PRO A 455 -13.57 -4.84 -7.06
CA PRO A 455 -13.16 -4.03 -8.22
C PRO A 455 -11.91 -3.21 -7.94
N GLY A 456 -11.11 -3.00 -8.99
CA GLY A 456 -9.87 -2.22 -8.93
C GLY A 456 -8.72 -2.96 -8.24
N MET A 457 -7.55 -2.36 -8.28
CA MET A 457 -6.34 -2.98 -7.70
C MET A 457 -6.34 -3.04 -6.17
N ARG A 458 -7.22 -2.29 -5.51
CA ARG A 458 -7.29 -2.19 -4.03
C ARG A 458 -8.71 -2.45 -3.55
N PRO A 459 -8.92 -3.06 -2.37
CA PRO A 459 -10.23 -3.47 -1.89
C PRO A 459 -11.04 -2.28 -1.32
N ASN A 460 -11.49 -1.37 -2.20
CA ASN A 460 -12.29 -0.22 -1.79
C ASN A 460 -13.77 -0.59 -1.53
N SER A 461 -14.33 -1.44 -2.40
CA SER A 461 -15.77 -1.72 -2.42
C SER A 461 -16.03 -3.19 -2.76
N PRO A 462 -15.64 -4.14 -1.89
CA PRO A 462 -15.92 -5.55 -2.12
C PRO A 462 -17.43 -5.82 -2.08
N ARG A 463 -17.88 -6.79 -2.88
CA ARG A 463 -19.27 -7.21 -2.96
C ARG A 463 -19.38 -8.68 -3.35
N LEU A 464 -20.57 -9.28 -3.19
CA LEU A 464 -20.86 -10.58 -3.77
C LEU A 464 -21.15 -10.45 -5.27
N PHE A 465 -20.90 -11.53 -6.02
CA PHE A 465 -21.11 -11.61 -7.46
C PHE A 465 -22.60 -11.50 -7.81
N ASP A 466 -23.42 -12.31 -7.15
CA ASP A 466 -24.86 -12.31 -7.34
C ASP A 466 -25.50 -11.06 -6.73
N GLU A 467 -26.33 -10.36 -7.52
CA GLU A 467 -26.91 -9.08 -7.08
C GLU A 467 -27.96 -9.25 -5.99
N ASP A 468 -28.80 -10.29 -6.04
CA ASP A 468 -29.84 -10.51 -5.03
C ASP A 468 -29.19 -10.93 -3.71
N ALA A 469 -28.27 -11.87 -3.76
CA ALA A 469 -27.46 -12.26 -2.59
C ALA A 469 -26.70 -11.06 -2.00
N TRP A 470 -26.17 -10.16 -2.86
CA TRP A 470 -25.51 -8.94 -2.39
C TRP A 470 -26.48 -8.00 -1.68
N GLN A 471 -27.69 -7.79 -2.23
CA GLN A 471 -28.68 -6.91 -1.60
C GLN A 471 -29.13 -7.44 -0.24
N ASP A 472 -29.24 -8.76 -0.06
CA ASP A 472 -29.56 -9.37 1.22
C ASP A 472 -28.37 -9.32 2.19
N PHE A 473 -27.18 -9.70 1.73
CA PHE A 473 -25.96 -9.71 2.53
C PHE A 473 -25.59 -8.33 3.07
N ARG A 474 -25.71 -7.28 2.24
CA ARG A 474 -25.35 -5.90 2.65
C ARG A 474 -26.23 -5.37 3.79
N ARG A 475 -27.45 -5.91 3.97
CA ARG A 475 -28.36 -5.57 5.09
C ARG A 475 -27.99 -6.32 6.37
N ASN A 476 -27.39 -7.50 6.24
CA ASN A 476 -27.10 -8.41 7.35
C ASN A 476 -25.61 -8.81 7.37
N ARG A 477 -24.70 -7.83 7.23
CA ARG A 477 -23.25 -8.11 7.24
C ARG A 477 -22.80 -8.68 8.57
N PRO A 478 -21.81 -9.57 8.57
CA PRO A 478 -21.12 -9.98 9.79
C PRO A 478 -20.56 -8.76 10.56
N PRO A 479 -20.44 -8.86 11.89
CA PRO A 479 -19.89 -7.78 12.70
C PRO A 479 -18.43 -7.48 12.33
N GLU A 480 -18.02 -6.23 12.53
CA GLU A 480 -16.64 -5.81 12.39
C GLU A 480 -15.81 -6.33 13.57
N THR A 481 -14.88 -7.25 13.31
CA THR A 481 -14.04 -7.89 14.35
C THR A 481 -12.58 -7.45 14.27
N ILE A 482 -12.13 -6.92 13.11
CA ILE A 482 -10.75 -6.50 12.88
C ILE A 482 -10.66 -4.97 12.99
N PRO A 483 -9.77 -4.43 13.82
CA PRO A 483 -9.63 -2.97 13.97
C PRO A 483 -9.37 -2.25 12.63
N ARG A 484 -10.04 -1.13 12.41
CA ARG A 484 -9.86 -0.26 11.23
C ARG A 484 -8.64 0.63 11.39
N ILE A 485 -7.90 0.86 10.28
CA ILE A 485 -6.65 1.63 10.30
C ILE A 485 -6.94 3.07 9.93
N LYS A 486 -6.80 3.96 10.89
CA LYS A 486 -6.98 5.41 10.68
C LYS A 486 -5.77 6.02 9.98
N GLY A 487 -6.02 6.78 8.90
CA GLY A 487 -4.98 7.54 8.19
C GLY A 487 -4.11 6.75 7.22
N GLY A 488 -4.45 5.47 6.95
CA GLY A 488 -3.74 4.64 5.99
C GLY A 488 -2.43 4.05 6.52
N ASN A 489 -1.75 3.30 5.65
CA ASN A 489 -0.55 2.51 6.00
C ASN A 489 0.64 3.34 6.49
N ILE A 490 0.84 4.55 5.99
CA ILE A 490 1.94 5.43 6.45
C ILE A 490 1.69 5.89 7.88
N GLN A 491 0.46 6.30 8.22
CA GLN A 491 0.13 6.72 9.57
C GLN A 491 0.09 5.55 10.56
N GLU A 492 -0.25 4.34 10.08
CA GLU A 492 -0.12 3.10 10.83
C GLU A 492 1.34 2.85 11.23
N TRP A 493 2.26 2.93 10.25
CA TRP A 493 3.69 2.78 10.50
C TRP A 493 4.27 3.84 11.45
N ILE A 494 3.92 5.12 11.25
CA ILE A 494 4.39 6.20 12.13
C ILE A 494 3.96 5.96 13.58
N ARG A 495 2.70 5.57 13.82
CA ARG A 495 2.23 5.23 15.17
C ARG A 495 3.00 4.05 15.76
N ALA A 496 3.25 3.00 14.97
CA ALA A 496 4.00 1.86 15.44
C ALA A 496 5.45 2.21 15.79
N VAL A 497 6.13 3.06 14.99
CA VAL A 497 7.48 3.57 15.31
C VAL A 497 7.49 4.37 16.60
N LYS A 498 6.43 5.12 16.88
CA LYS A 498 6.27 5.87 18.15
C LYS A 498 5.87 5.00 19.35
N GLY A 499 5.59 3.71 19.13
CA GLY A 499 5.03 2.85 20.18
C GLY A 499 3.55 3.12 20.50
N GLU A 500 2.84 3.86 19.65
CA GLU A 500 1.44 4.27 19.83
C GLU A 500 0.44 3.34 19.11
N GLY A 501 0.90 2.24 18.55
CA GLY A 501 0.06 1.32 17.75
C GLY A 501 0.61 -0.10 17.68
N PRO A 502 -0.19 -1.04 17.15
CA PRO A 502 0.26 -2.40 16.92
C PRO A 502 1.27 -2.46 15.78
N THR A 503 1.88 -3.64 15.61
CA THR A 503 2.70 -3.95 14.43
C THR A 503 1.95 -3.61 13.15
N PRO A 504 2.57 -2.89 12.18
CA PRO A 504 1.92 -2.50 10.94
C PRO A 504 1.43 -3.70 10.12
N GLY A 505 0.28 -3.56 9.45
CA GLY A 505 -0.36 -4.66 8.75
C GLY A 505 0.45 -5.27 7.60
N SER A 506 1.41 -4.52 7.03
CA SER A 506 2.34 -4.99 6.00
C SER A 506 3.80 -4.90 6.47
N HIS A 507 4.07 -5.25 7.75
CA HIS A 507 5.42 -5.40 8.27
C HIS A 507 6.20 -6.45 7.46
N PHE A 508 7.52 -6.43 7.51
CA PHE A 508 8.33 -7.24 6.59
C PHE A 508 8.11 -8.73 6.72
N ASP A 509 7.84 -9.27 7.92
CA ASP A 509 7.52 -10.71 8.07
C ASP A 509 6.24 -11.13 7.32
N TYR A 510 5.25 -10.23 7.22
CA TYR A 510 4.08 -10.45 6.36
C TYR A 510 4.41 -10.22 4.89
N ALA A 511 5.09 -9.12 4.59
CA ALA A 511 5.40 -8.70 3.23
C ALA A 511 6.40 -9.65 2.53
N GLU A 512 7.21 -10.40 3.29
CA GLU A 512 8.17 -11.38 2.79
C GLU A 512 7.47 -12.44 1.92
N GLY A 513 6.49 -13.14 2.44
CA GLY A 513 5.80 -14.18 1.67
C GLY A 513 4.99 -13.64 0.49
N LEU A 514 4.32 -12.49 0.66
CA LEU A 514 3.61 -11.82 -0.44
C LEU A 514 4.59 -11.38 -1.54
N THR A 515 5.72 -10.79 -1.20
CA THR A 515 6.71 -10.37 -2.18
C THR A 515 7.37 -11.57 -2.87
N GLU A 516 7.64 -12.65 -2.13
CA GLU A 516 8.22 -13.87 -2.69
C GLU A 516 7.35 -14.45 -3.82
N LEU A 517 6.05 -14.59 -3.59
CA LEU A 517 5.16 -15.10 -4.64
C LEU A 517 5.11 -14.18 -5.87
N ILE A 518 5.13 -12.86 -5.66
CA ILE A 518 5.16 -11.87 -6.76
C ILE A 518 6.45 -12.00 -7.59
N LEU A 519 7.60 -12.11 -6.92
CA LEU A 519 8.91 -12.24 -7.58
C LEU A 519 9.05 -13.58 -8.33
N LEU A 520 8.52 -14.67 -7.78
CA LEU A 520 8.48 -15.96 -8.45
C LEU A 520 7.60 -15.94 -9.71
N GLY A 521 6.44 -15.29 -9.63
CA GLY A 521 5.59 -15.09 -10.82
C GLY A 521 6.24 -14.22 -11.88
N ALA A 522 6.87 -13.11 -11.48
CA ALA A 522 7.64 -12.25 -12.39
C ALA A 522 8.80 -13.03 -13.07
N LEU A 523 9.47 -13.91 -12.32
CA LEU A 523 10.49 -14.81 -12.88
C LEU A 523 9.90 -15.81 -13.88
N ALA A 524 8.74 -16.40 -13.58
CA ALA A 524 8.05 -17.30 -14.52
C ALA A 524 7.67 -16.55 -15.82
N ILE A 525 7.15 -15.32 -15.70
CA ILE A 525 6.84 -14.46 -16.87
C ILE A 525 8.11 -14.16 -17.68
N ARG A 526 9.18 -13.69 -17.03
CA ARG A 526 10.46 -13.36 -17.67
C ARG A 526 11.03 -14.53 -18.48
N THR A 527 10.91 -15.74 -17.95
CA THR A 527 11.54 -16.94 -18.52
C THR A 527 10.62 -17.79 -19.38
N GLY A 528 9.30 -17.61 -19.28
CA GLY A 528 8.29 -18.45 -19.91
C GLY A 528 8.32 -19.90 -19.41
N LYS A 529 8.77 -20.13 -18.16
CA LYS A 529 8.95 -21.47 -17.59
C LYS A 529 8.19 -21.62 -16.30
N ASP A 530 7.57 -22.78 -16.14
CA ASP A 530 6.95 -23.19 -14.87
C ASP A 530 8.01 -23.35 -13.77
N ILE A 531 7.62 -23.06 -12.54
CA ILE A 531 8.48 -23.13 -11.36
C ILE A 531 7.87 -24.10 -10.34
N VAL A 532 8.67 -25.05 -9.85
CA VAL A 532 8.40 -25.82 -8.63
C VAL A 532 9.34 -25.28 -7.56
N TRP A 533 8.74 -24.71 -6.51
CA TRP A 533 9.44 -23.92 -5.50
C TRP A 533 9.60 -24.66 -4.18
N ASP A 534 10.81 -24.68 -3.65
CA ASP A 534 11.15 -25.09 -2.29
C ASP A 534 11.51 -23.81 -1.49
N SER A 535 10.53 -23.28 -0.75
CA SER A 535 10.67 -22.03 -0.03
C SER A 535 11.67 -22.12 1.13
N GLU A 536 11.79 -23.28 1.78
CA GLU A 536 12.73 -23.46 2.89
C GLU A 536 14.18 -23.41 2.38
N LYS A 537 14.45 -24.02 1.24
CA LYS A 537 15.79 -24.03 0.62
C LYS A 537 16.05 -22.87 -0.31
N MET A 538 15.05 -22.00 -0.55
CA MET A 538 15.09 -20.95 -1.58
C MET A 538 15.58 -21.49 -2.94
N LYS A 539 14.95 -22.57 -3.43
CA LYS A 539 15.39 -23.24 -4.64
C LYS A 539 14.25 -23.58 -5.60
N ILE A 540 14.49 -23.34 -6.87
CA ILE A 540 13.69 -23.88 -7.95
C ILE A 540 14.21 -25.29 -8.22
N THR A 541 13.32 -26.29 -8.10
CA THR A 541 13.69 -27.72 -8.10
C THR A 541 13.52 -28.39 -9.46
N ASN A 542 12.57 -27.95 -10.28
CA ASN A 542 12.29 -28.51 -11.61
C ASN A 542 13.26 -28.04 -12.70
N ASP A 543 13.81 -26.83 -12.59
CA ASP A 543 14.83 -26.31 -13.53
C ASP A 543 15.93 -25.55 -12.76
N ARG A 544 17.06 -26.22 -12.52
CA ARG A 544 18.19 -25.63 -11.78
C ARG A 544 18.79 -24.40 -12.45
N SER A 545 18.64 -24.26 -13.79
CA SER A 545 19.17 -23.11 -14.52
C SER A 545 18.52 -21.78 -14.13
N LEU A 546 17.30 -21.81 -13.56
CA LEU A 546 16.56 -20.65 -13.09
C LEU A 546 17.10 -20.10 -11.77
N ASN A 547 17.82 -20.90 -10.97
CA ASN A 547 18.33 -20.47 -9.67
C ASN A 547 19.33 -19.30 -9.75
N LYS A 548 19.90 -19.03 -10.92
CA LYS A 548 20.73 -17.84 -11.15
C LYS A 548 19.98 -16.51 -10.97
N TYR A 549 18.65 -16.53 -11.05
CA TYR A 549 17.80 -15.35 -10.85
C TYR A 549 17.40 -15.14 -9.39
N ILE A 550 17.55 -16.18 -8.55
CA ILE A 550 17.29 -16.08 -7.10
C ILE A 550 18.30 -15.12 -6.44
N LYS A 551 19.59 -15.23 -6.82
CA LYS A 551 20.68 -14.32 -6.43
C LYS A 551 21.40 -13.86 -7.71
N PRO A 552 20.95 -12.77 -8.35
CA PRO A 552 21.56 -12.28 -9.57
C PRO A 552 22.99 -11.73 -9.32
N LYS A 553 23.79 -11.69 -10.38
CA LYS A 553 25.08 -11.04 -10.34
C LYS A 553 24.91 -9.53 -10.29
N VAL A 554 25.65 -8.89 -9.39
CA VAL A 554 25.62 -7.46 -9.16
C VAL A 554 26.90 -6.81 -9.66
N ARG A 555 26.82 -5.63 -10.27
CA ARG A 555 28.00 -4.93 -10.80
C ARG A 555 28.97 -4.48 -9.69
N LYS A 556 30.23 -4.24 -10.06
CA LYS A 556 31.27 -3.77 -9.16
C LYS A 556 30.85 -2.42 -8.53
N GLY A 557 31.15 -2.24 -7.24
CA GLY A 557 30.76 -1.04 -6.47
C GLY A 557 29.45 -1.15 -5.70
N TRP A 558 28.61 -2.18 -6.03
CA TRP A 558 27.30 -2.39 -5.41
C TRP A 558 27.17 -3.75 -4.70
N ARG A 559 28.31 -4.46 -4.46
CA ARG A 559 28.32 -5.84 -3.95
C ARG A 559 28.33 -5.95 -2.43
N GLU A 560 28.29 -4.86 -1.72
CA GLU A 560 28.45 -4.83 -0.26
C GLU A 560 27.51 -5.82 0.45
N TYR A 561 26.22 -5.75 0.15
CA TYR A 561 25.19 -6.59 0.76
C TYR A 561 24.93 -7.93 0.05
N TYR A 562 25.74 -8.27 -0.98
CA TYR A 562 25.61 -9.50 -1.75
C TYR A 562 26.78 -10.48 -1.54
N ARG A 563 27.65 -10.21 -0.56
CA ARG A 563 28.90 -10.98 -0.33
C ARG A 563 28.72 -12.25 0.50
N SER A 564 27.54 -12.54 1.02
CA SER A 564 27.26 -13.74 1.83
C SER A 564 27.10 -14.99 1.00
#